data_0e29a7c3d44588faea17025edd706606
#
_entry.id   0e29a7c3d44588faea17025edd706606
#
_cell.length_a   1.000
_cell.length_b   1.000
_cell.length_c   1.000
_cell.angle_alpha   90.00
_cell.angle_beta   90.00
_cell.angle_gamma   90.00
#
_symmetry.space_group_name_H-M   'P 1'
#
loop_
_entity.id
_entity.type
_entity.pdbx_description
1 polymer ?
#
loop_
_entity_poly.entity_id
_entity_poly.type
_entity_poly.pdbx_seq_one_letter_code
_entity_poly.pdbx_strand_id
1 'polypeptide(L)'
;NSMITNNPNPVAEIVDVNRAQIEHRATWMGLIYDELVKAGIDAEPILRRAIFRTGEIHGENFKKQCPDPENCADFKNAFLGDESKVGPQSFNMKNIEADYDNVTVNFNYCALVSAWQKLGFDDETCALLCDIAMDGDRGIASAMGLELDLQQTIAQGCKTCDLHFKK
;
A
#
# COMPACT_ATOMS: atom_id res chain seq x y z
N ASN A 1 -16.25 9.79 16.53
CA ASN A 1 -16.67 9.19 15.24
C ASN A 1 -15.52 9.30 14.23
N SER A 2 -15.18 8.20 13.55
CA SER A 2 -14.15 8.19 12.51
C SER A 2 -14.60 8.98 11.28
N MET A 3 -13.69 9.77 10.72
CA MET A 3 -13.88 10.45 9.43
C MET A 3 -13.43 9.59 8.26
N ILE A 4 -12.78 8.45 8.52
CA ILE A 4 -12.33 7.53 7.49
C ILE A 4 -13.52 6.71 6.98
N THR A 5 -13.76 6.77 5.68
CA THR A 5 -14.71 5.90 4.98
C THR A 5 -13.91 4.86 4.20
N ASN A 6 -14.08 3.60 4.56
CA ASN A 6 -13.31 2.49 4.00
C ASN A 6 -14.19 1.23 3.94
N ASN A 7 -15.14 1.23 3.02
CA ASN A 7 -16.11 0.16 2.91
C ASN A 7 -15.68 -0.88 1.87
N PRO A 8 -15.64 -2.18 2.25
CA PRO A 8 -15.32 -3.23 1.29
C PRO A 8 -16.48 -3.43 0.30
N ASN A 9 -16.13 -3.61 -0.95
CA ASN A 9 -17.07 -4.10 -1.95
C ASN A 9 -17.13 -5.62 -1.90
N PRO A 10 -18.24 -6.26 -2.35
CA PRO A 10 -18.29 -7.71 -2.51
C PRO A 10 -17.24 -8.21 -3.48
N VAL A 11 -16.57 -9.31 -3.14
CA VAL A 11 -15.51 -9.90 -3.95
C VAL A 11 -15.56 -11.42 -3.91
N ALA A 12 -14.84 -12.09 -4.80
CA ALA A 12 -14.69 -13.55 -4.80
C ALA A 12 -13.92 -14.02 -3.55
N GLU A 13 -14.15 -15.27 -3.15
CA GLU A 13 -13.53 -15.88 -1.95
C GLU A 13 -12.00 -15.74 -1.93
N ILE A 14 -11.34 -15.97 -3.06
CA ILE A 14 -9.86 -15.83 -3.14
C ILE A 14 -9.39 -14.40 -2.80
N VAL A 15 -10.17 -13.41 -3.16
CA VAL A 15 -9.87 -12.00 -2.84
C VAL A 15 -10.10 -11.73 -1.36
N ASP A 16 -11.16 -12.30 -0.76
CA ASP A 16 -11.38 -12.22 0.68
C ASP A 16 -10.24 -12.86 1.47
N VAL A 17 -9.73 -14.00 1.03
CA VAL A 17 -8.56 -14.66 1.63
C VAL A 17 -7.34 -13.73 1.56
N ASN A 18 -7.10 -13.10 0.42
CA ASN A 18 -5.99 -12.17 0.27
C ASN A 18 -6.15 -10.93 1.17
N ARG A 19 -7.36 -10.37 1.26
CA ARG A 19 -7.67 -9.27 2.18
C ARG A 19 -7.38 -9.66 3.64
N ALA A 20 -7.75 -10.88 4.03
CA ALA A 20 -7.47 -11.38 5.37
C ALA A 20 -5.96 -11.46 5.67
N GLN A 21 -5.14 -11.87 4.69
CA GLN A 21 -3.68 -11.88 4.86
C GLN A 21 -3.09 -10.48 4.93
N ILE A 22 -3.63 -9.54 4.17
CA ILE A 22 -3.22 -8.13 4.26
C ILE A 22 -3.58 -7.56 5.64
N GLU A 23 -4.79 -7.82 6.14
CA GLU A 23 -5.20 -7.42 7.49
C GLU A 23 -4.29 -8.02 8.55
N HIS A 24 -3.87 -9.28 8.40
CA HIS A 24 -2.99 -9.95 9.36
C HIS A 24 -1.63 -9.23 9.48
N ARG A 25 -0.98 -8.94 8.35
CA ARG A 25 0.29 -8.20 8.39
C ARG A 25 0.12 -6.77 8.93
N ALA A 26 -0.99 -6.12 8.62
CA ALA A 26 -1.29 -4.79 9.13
C ALA A 26 -1.55 -4.80 10.65
N THR A 27 -2.20 -5.84 11.15
CA THR A 27 -2.41 -6.06 12.59
C THR A 27 -1.08 -6.20 13.31
N TRP A 28 -0.17 -7.03 12.81
CA TRP A 28 1.18 -7.14 13.38
C TRP A 28 1.90 -5.79 13.40
N MET A 29 1.88 -5.08 12.28
CA MET A 29 2.51 -3.77 12.18
C MET A 29 1.95 -2.78 13.20
N GLY A 30 0.62 -2.70 13.31
CA GLY A 30 -0.05 -1.80 14.24
C GLY A 30 0.27 -2.12 15.70
N LEU A 31 0.26 -3.39 16.07
CA LEU A 31 0.58 -3.82 17.42
C LEU A 31 2.07 -3.65 17.76
N ILE A 32 2.97 -3.89 16.81
CA ILE A 32 4.40 -3.62 17.00
C ILE A 32 4.62 -2.12 17.23
N TYR A 33 3.97 -1.27 16.45
CA TYR A 33 3.99 0.19 16.65
C TYR A 33 3.52 0.54 18.08
N ASP A 34 2.37 0.04 18.47
CA ASP A 34 1.76 0.32 19.78
C ASP A 34 2.66 -0.12 20.94
N GLU A 35 3.24 -1.33 20.87
CA GLU A 35 4.14 -1.84 21.91
C GLU A 35 5.45 -1.06 21.97
N LEU A 36 6.01 -0.63 20.85
CA LEU A 36 7.21 0.21 20.83
C LEU A 36 6.94 1.57 21.49
N VAL A 37 5.79 2.19 21.17
CA VAL A 37 5.38 3.46 21.80
C VAL A 37 5.21 3.29 23.29
N LYS A 38 4.54 2.23 23.76
CA LYS A 38 4.38 1.93 25.17
C LYS A 38 5.71 1.70 25.89
N ALA A 39 6.69 1.15 25.19
CA ALA A 39 8.05 0.96 25.72
C ALA A 39 8.90 2.24 25.72
N GLY A 40 8.35 3.38 25.27
CA GLY A 40 9.07 4.65 25.18
C GLY A 40 10.06 4.72 24.02
N ILE A 41 9.90 3.89 23.01
CA ILE A 41 10.79 3.83 21.85
C ILE A 41 10.14 4.63 20.71
N ASP A 42 10.94 5.42 19.98
CA ASP A 42 10.49 6.10 18.77
C ASP A 42 10.30 5.06 17.65
N ALA A 43 9.06 4.61 17.50
CA ALA A 43 8.70 3.51 16.63
C ALA A 43 8.79 3.87 15.13
N GLU A 44 8.46 5.12 14.77
CA GLU A 44 8.28 5.52 13.38
C GLU A 44 9.52 5.27 12.51
N PRO A 45 10.73 5.74 12.85
CA PRO A 45 11.90 5.53 12.01
C PRO A 45 12.29 4.06 11.88
N ILE A 46 12.05 3.24 12.91
CA ILE A 46 12.32 1.80 12.89
C ILE A 46 11.41 1.11 11.88
N LEU A 47 10.11 1.35 11.99
CA LEU A 47 9.12 0.76 11.08
C LEU A 47 9.31 1.22 9.65
N ARG A 48 9.58 2.51 9.44
CA ARG A 48 9.82 3.04 8.08
C ARG A 48 11.00 2.34 7.41
N ARG A 49 12.12 2.18 8.10
CA ARG A 49 13.28 1.49 7.53
C ARG A 49 12.98 0.03 7.18
N ALA A 50 12.31 -0.70 8.09
CA ALA A 50 11.97 -2.10 7.87
C ALA A 50 11.03 -2.28 6.68
N ILE A 51 9.99 -1.45 6.60
CA ILE A 51 8.98 -1.51 5.54
C ILE A 51 9.57 -1.05 4.19
N PHE A 52 10.41 -0.01 4.19
CA PHE A 52 11.12 0.43 3.00
C PHE A 52 12.00 -0.69 2.43
N ARG A 53 12.76 -1.39 3.29
CA ARG A 53 13.57 -2.54 2.88
C ARG A 53 12.73 -3.67 2.29
N THR A 54 11.54 -3.92 2.85
CA THR A 54 10.59 -4.89 2.26
C THR A 54 10.21 -4.46 0.84
N GLY A 55 9.93 -3.17 0.66
CA GLY A 55 9.62 -2.60 -0.65
C GLY A 55 10.77 -2.74 -1.64
N GLU A 56 12.00 -2.51 -1.20
CA GLU A 56 13.18 -2.70 -2.05
C GLU A 56 13.32 -4.15 -2.53
N ILE A 57 13.12 -5.11 -1.63
CA ILE A 57 13.14 -6.55 -1.98
C ILE A 57 12.08 -6.87 -3.04
N HIS A 58 10.86 -6.40 -2.82
CA HIS A 58 9.76 -6.61 -3.77
C HIS A 58 10.01 -5.90 -5.10
N GLY A 59 10.51 -4.66 -5.04
CA GLY A 59 10.84 -3.88 -6.23
C GLY A 59 11.90 -4.54 -7.10
N GLU A 60 12.94 -5.10 -6.49
CA GLU A 60 13.96 -5.86 -7.22
C GLU A 60 13.36 -7.10 -7.91
N ASN A 61 12.41 -7.76 -7.26
CA ASN A 61 11.71 -8.90 -7.86
C ASN A 61 10.83 -8.47 -9.04
N PHE A 62 10.12 -7.35 -8.93
CA PHE A 62 9.35 -6.80 -10.05
C PHE A 62 10.26 -6.39 -11.20
N LYS A 63 11.39 -5.77 -10.91
CA LYS A 63 12.38 -5.36 -11.91
C LYS A 63 12.84 -6.55 -12.76
N LYS A 64 13.09 -7.70 -12.13
CA LYS A 64 13.48 -8.93 -12.81
C LYS A 64 12.39 -9.48 -13.75
N GLN A 65 11.13 -9.16 -13.47
CA GLN A 65 9.98 -9.58 -14.29
C GLN A 65 9.74 -8.66 -15.48
N CYS A 66 10.34 -7.48 -15.51
CA CYS A 66 10.15 -6.51 -16.58
C CYS A 66 11.01 -6.88 -17.79
N PRO A 67 10.42 -7.06 -18.98
CA PRO A 67 11.20 -7.14 -20.23
C PRO A 67 12.08 -5.91 -20.44
N ASP A 68 11.54 -4.72 -20.18
CA ASP A 68 12.28 -3.46 -20.16
C ASP A 68 12.04 -2.74 -18.83
N PRO A 69 13.01 -2.80 -17.88
CA PRO A 69 12.87 -2.16 -16.58
C PRO A 69 12.71 -0.63 -16.63
N GLU A 70 13.10 -0.01 -17.74
CA GLU A 70 12.92 1.44 -17.96
C GLU A 70 11.50 1.80 -18.42
N ASN A 71 10.71 0.83 -18.83
CA ASN A 71 9.35 1.04 -19.29
C ASN A 71 8.36 0.87 -18.12
N CYS A 72 7.75 1.94 -17.68
CA CYS A 72 6.78 1.91 -16.59
C CYS A 72 5.56 1.04 -16.91
N ALA A 73 5.21 0.82 -18.18
CA ALA A 73 4.14 -0.10 -18.54
C ALA A 73 4.49 -1.55 -18.18
N ASP A 74 5.76 -1.95 -18.32
CA ASP A 74 6.22 -3.27 -17.89
C ASP A 74 6.23 -3.40 -16.37
N PHE A 75 6.63 -2.37 -15.66
CA PHE A 75 6.54 -2.33 -14.20
C PHE A 75 5.09 -2.46 -13.73
N LYS A 76 4.16 -1.72 -14.34
CA LYS A 76 2.74 -1.83 -14.02
C LYS A 76 2.24 -3.25 -14.19
N ASN A 77 2.61 -3.93 -15.27
CA ASN A 77 2.22 -5.32 -15.50
C ASN A 77 2.80 -6.27 -14.46
N ALA A 78 4.05 -6.09 -14.06
CA ALA A 78 4.69 -6.91 -13.03
C ALA A 78 4.11 -6.68 -11.63
N PHE A 79 3.86 -5.42 -11.27
CA PHE A 79 3.42 -5.02 -9.94
C PHE A 79 1.90 -5.18 -9.74
N LEU A 80 1.11 -4.67 -10.65
CA LEU A 80 -0.35 -4.59 -10.50
C LEU A 80 -1.09 -5.57 -11.42
N GLY A 81 -0.65 -5.70 -12.66
CA GLY A 81 -1.44 -6.36 -13.68
C GLY A 81 -2.64 -5.47 -14.07
N ASP A 82 -3.82 -6.06 -14.12
CA ASP A 82 -5.07 -5.38 -14.44
C ASP A 82 -6.15 -5.64 -13.37
N GLU A 83 -7.32 -5.05 -13.54
CA GLU A 83 -8.43 -5.15 -12.57
C GLU A 83 -8.95 -6.59 -12.37
N SER A 84 -8.59 -7.56 -13.22
CA SER A 84 -8.97 -8.97 -13.06
C SER A 84 -8.13 -9.72 -12.05
N LYS A 85 -6.98 -9.17 -11.64
CA LYS A 85 -6.04 -9.82 -10.74
C LYS A 85 -6.46 -9.68 -9.27
N VAL A 86 -6.02 -10.63 -8.45
CA VAL A 86 -6.35 -10.67 -7.02
C VAL A 86 -5.83 -9.45 -6.28
N GLY A 87 -4.62 -8.99 -6.57
CA GLY A 87 -4.04 -7.80 -5.94
C GLY A 87 -4.90 -6.55 -6.14
N PRO A 88 -5.15 -6.12 -7.38
CA PRO A 88 -6.04 -5.00 -7.66
C PRO A 88 -7.45 -5.17 -7.09
N GLN A 89 -8.05 -6.35 -7.16
CA GLN A 89 -9.38 -6.58 -6.57
C GLN A 89 -9.36 -6.45 -5.04
N SER A 90 -8.26 -6.82 -4.39
CA SER A 90 -8.12 -6.72 -2.93
C SER A 90 -8.19 -5.28 -2.41
N PHE A 91 -7.72 -4.32 -3.20
CA PHE A 91 -7.77 -2.88 -2.90
C PHE A 91 -8.86 -2.15 -3.68
N ASN A 92 -9.72 -2.87 -4.40
CA ASN A 92 -10.71 -2.29 -5.31
C ASN A 92 -10.05 -1.18 -6.16
N MET A 93 -8.97 -1.55 -6.85
CA MET A 93 -8.21 -0.63 -7.69
C MET A 93 -8.99 -0.30 -8.95
N LYS A 94 -8.95 0.96 -9.34
CA LYS A 94 -9.54 1.50 -10.55
C LYS A 94 -8.54 2.39 -11.26
N ASN A 95 -8.79 2.63 -12.56
CA ASN A 95 -7.97 3.54 -13.36
C ASN A 95 -6.48 3.18 -13.30
N ILE A 96 -6.18 1.89 -13.48
CA ILE A 96 -4.80 1.41 -13.58
C ILE A 96 -4.29 1.76 -14.97
N GLU A 97 -3.45 2.78 -15.06
CA GLU A 97 -2.95 3.32 -16.33
C GLU A 97 -1.42 3.43 -16.28
N ALA A 98 -0.79 3.23 -17.42
CA ALA A 98 0.65 3.38 -17.54
C ALA A 98 1.06 3.80 -18.94
N ASP A 99 2.13 4.57 -19.00
CA ASP A 99 2.90 4.81 -20.22
C ASP A 99 4.37 4.51 -19.94
N TYR A 100 5.26 4.93 -20.80
CA TYR A 100 6.70 4.67 -20.60
C TYR A 100 7.26 5.32 -19.34
N ASP A 101 6.73 6.47 -18.93
CA ASP A 101 7.27 7.29 -17.84
C ASP A 101 6.43 7.28 -16.56
N ASN A 102 5.20 6.73 -16.60
CA ASN A 102 4.24 6.87 -15.51
C ASN A 102 3.44 5.60 -15.26
N VAL A 103 3.07 5.39 -13.99
CA VAL A 103 1.99 4.49 -13.58
C VAL A 103 1.08 5.26 -12.63
N THR A 104 -0.21 5.26 -12.90
CA THR A 104 -1.22 5.84 -12.01
C THR A 104 -2.27 4.82 -11.65
N VAL A 105 -2.80 4.90 -10.43
CA VAL A 105 -3.85 4.00 -9.95
C VAL A 105 -4.60 4.65 -8.80
N ASN A 106 -5.90 4.32 -8.70
CA ASN A 106 -6.73 4.70 -7.56
C ASN A 106 -7.11 3.47 -6.75
N PHE A 107 -6.92 3.50 -5.43
CA PHE A 107 -7.40 2.46 -4.51
C PHE A 107 -8.71 2.94 -3.91
N ASN A 108 -9.75 2.12 -3.97
CA ASN A 108 -11.08 2.44 -3.42
C ASN A 108 -11.37 1.70 -2.11
N TYR A 109 -10.48 0.84 -1.66
CA TYR A 109 -10.57 0.10 -0.40
C TYR A 109 -9.17 -0.22 0.09
N CYS A 110 -8.97 -0.21 1.42
CA CYS A 110 -7.70 -0.58 2.04
C CYS A 110 -7.90 -1.54 3.21
N ALA A 111 -7.46 -2.78 3.05
CA ALA A 111 -7.53 -3.79 4.10
C ALA A 111 -6.61 -3.47 5.29
N LEU A 112 -5.51 -2.73 5.08
CA LEU A 112 -4.65 -2.30 6.18
C LEU A 112 -5.40 -1.35 7.12
N VAL A 113 -6.04 -0.33 6.56
CA VAL A 113 -6.84 0.62 7.35
C VAL A 113 -7.96 -0.11 8.10
N SER A 114 -8.62 -1.06 7.43
CA SER A 114 -9.65 -1.90 8.07
C SER A 114 -9.11 -2.62 9.31
N ALA A 115 -7.92 -3.21 9.23
CA ALA A 115 -7.30 -3.88 10.37
C ALA A 115 -7.02 -2.92 11.53
N TRP A 116 -6.49 -1.74 11.24
CA TRP A 116 -6.19 -0.74 12.28
C TRP A 116 -7.46 -0.17 12.93
N GLN A 117 -8.52 0.01 12.15
CA GLN A 117 -9.82 0.39 12.69
C GLN A 117 -10.39 -0.68 13.63
N LYS A 118 -10.24 -1.96 13.27
CA LYS A 118 -10.66 -3.10 14.12
C LYS A 118 -9.87 -3.17 15.44
N LEU A 119 -8.62 -2.71 15.46
CA LEU A 119 -7.81 -2.59 16.67
C LEU A 119 -8.26 -1.42 17.56
N GLY A 120 -9.16 -0.57 17.09
CA GLY A 120 -9.63 0.59 17.82
C GLY A 120 -8.71 1.81 17.73
N PHE A 121 -7.76 1.83 16.80
CA PHE A 121 -6.90 2.99 16.59
C PHE A 121 -7.72 4.16 16.05
N ASP A 122 -7.38 5.37 16.51
CA ASP A 122 -8.03 6.60 16.03
C ASP A 122 -7.58 6.97 14.60
N ASP A 123 -8.26 7.94 14.02
CA ASP A 123 -7.99 8.37 12.65
C ASP A 123 -6.56 8.88 12.47
N GLU A 124 -6.04 9.62 13.44
CA GLU A 124 -4.67 10.15 13.40
C GLU A 124 -3.63 9.02 13.37
N THR A 125 -3.82 7.99 14.21
CA THR A 125 -2.95 6.83 14.23
C THR A 125 -3.06 6.02 12.94
N CYS A 126 -4.27 5.82 12.42
CA CYS A 126 -4.46 5.17 11.11
C CYS A 126 -3.76 5.92 9.98
N ALA A 127 -3.83 7.24 9.96
CA ALA A 127 -3.16 8.06 8.95
C ALA A 127 -1.63 7.94 9.05
N LEU A 128 -1.08 7.94 10.26
CA LEU A 128 0.34 7.76 10.49
C LEU A 128 0.81 6.35 10.05
N LEU A 129 0.10 5.32 10.48
CA LEU A 129 0.43 3.94 10.10
C LEU A 129 0.33 3.73 8.58
N CYS A 130 -0.64 4.36 7.93
CA CYS A 130 -0.74 4.34 6.47
C CYS A 130 0.49 4.98 5.82
N ASP A 131 0.90 6.14 6.28
CA ASP A 131 2.07 6.81 5.71
C ASP A 131 3.35 5.99 5.92
N ILE A 132 3.51 5.36 7.08
CA ILE A 132 4.61 4.43 7.34
C ILE A 132 4.53 3.22 6.40
N ALA A 133 3.35 2.61 6.22
CA ALA A 133 3.15 1.47 5.34
C ALA A 133 3.46 1.81 3.86
N MET A 134 3.21 3.06 3.46
CA MET A 134 3.53 3.53 2.11
C MET A 134 5.04 3.60 1.84
N ASP A 135 5.89 3.49 2.86
CA ASP A 135 7.31 3.30 2.66
C ASP A 135 7.63 1.98 1.94
N GLY A 136 6.73 0.99 2.01
CA GLY A 136 6.81 -0.20 1.16
C GLY A 136 6.75 0.14 -0.32
N ASP A 137 5.77 0.94 -0.71
CA ASP A 137 5.63 1.39 -2.10
C ASP A 137 6.75 2.34 -2.51
N ARG A 138 7.21 3.19 -1.59
CA ARG A 138 8.38 4.05 -1.84
C ARG A 138 9.66 3.23 -2.04
N GLY A 139 9.81 2.13 -1.30
CA GLY A 139 10.91 1.18 -1.50
C GLY A 139 10.84 0.47 -2.85
N ILE A 140 9.64 0.06 -3.27
CA ILE A 140 9.41 -0.49 -4.62
C ILE A 140 9.82 0.53 -5.69
N ALA A 141 9.34 1.76 -5.56
CA ALA A 141 9.69 2.85 -6.47
C ALA A 141 11.20 3.07 -6.54
N SER A 142 11.86 3.13 -5.39
CA SER A 142 13.33 3.30 -5.30
C SER A 142 14.08 2.20 -6.06
N ALA A 143 13.70 0.94 -5.87
CA ALA A 143 14.32 -0.19 -6.57
C ALA A 143 14.14 -0.11 -8.09
N MET A 144 13.03 0.46 -8.54
CA MET A 144 12.72 0.66 -9.96
C MET A 144 13.33 1.96 -10.55
N GLY A 145 13.97 2.78 -9.72
CA GLY A 145 14.48 4.09 -10.17
C GLY A 145 13.37 5.12 -10.38
N LEU A 146 12.23 4.94 -9.70
CA LEU A 146 11.06 5.83 -9.80
C LEU A 146 10.85 6.60 -8.50
N GLU A 147 10.05 7.66 -8.57
CA GLU A 147 9.47 8.34 -7.43
C GLU A 147 8.00 7.93 -7.28
N LEU A 148 7.54 7.83 -6.04
CA LEU A 148 6.12 7.73 -5.74
C LEU A 148 5.59 9.08 -5.29
N ASP A 149 4.65 9.62 -6.05
CA ASP A 149 3.83 10.75 -5.65
C ASP A 149 2.51 10.23 -5.11
N LEU A 150 2.34 10.31 -3.79
CA LEU A 150 1.15 9.88 -3.08
C LEU A 150 0.27 11.12 -2.84
N GLN A 151 -0.73 11.33 -3.70
CA GLN A 151 -1.51 12.56 -3.73
C GLN A 151 -2.53 12.65 -2.61
N GLN A 152 -3.20 11.52 -2.31
CA GLN A 152 -4.18 11.43 -1.23
C GLN A 152 -4.34 9.98 -0.78
N THR A 153 -4.86 9.78 0.43
CA THR A 153 -5.10 8.42 0.97
C THR A 153 -6.45 8.32 1.67
N ILE A 154 -7.00 7.11 1.67
CA ILE A 154 -8.20 6.75 2.44
C ILE A 154 -7.98 7.01 3.93
N ALA A 155 -6.79 6.71 4.44
CA ALA A 155 -6.45 6.91 5.85
C ALA A 155 -6.46 8.37 6.28
N GLN A 156 -6.28 9.31 5.35
CA GLN A 156 -6.42 10.75 5.59
C GLN A 156 -7.86 11.24 5.53
N GLY A 157 -8.82 10.36 5.24
CA GLY A 157 -10.23 10.69 5.08
C GLY A 157 -10.63 11.01 3.64
N CYS A 158 -9.73 10.82 2.67
CA CYS A 158 -10.05 10.99 1.26
C CYS A 158 -10.84 9.77 0.75
N LYS A 159 -11.54 9.95 -0.37
CA LYS A 159 -12.36 8.88 -0.95
C LYS A 159 -11.52 7.74 -1.50
N THR A 160 -10.35 8.04 -2.03
CA THR A 160 -9.42 7.08 -2.65
C THR A 160 -7.99 7.35 -2.23
N CYS A 161 -7.14 6.31 -2.38
CA CYS A 161 -5.69 6.52 -2.42
C CYS A 161 -5.30 6.71 -3.88
N ASP A 162 -4.57 7.78 -4.18
CA ASP A 162 -4.12 8.09 -5.52
C ASP A 162 -2.59 7.99 -5.57
N LEU A 163 -2.10 6.97 -6.27
CA LEU A 163 -0.68 6.69 -6.41
C LEU A 163 -0.21 7.04 -7.82
N HIS A 164 0.90 7.75 -7.91
CA HIS A 164 1.57 8.06 -9.16
C HIS A 164 3.06 7.71 -9.04
N PHE A 165 3.45 6.63 -9.70
CA PHE A 165 4.85 6.28 -9.88
C PHE A 165 5.36 6.96 -11.14
N LYS A 166 6.48 7.64 -11.06
CA LYS A 166 7.03 8.45 -12.17
C LYS A 166 8.56 8.47 -12.17
N LYS A 167 9.13 8.73 -13.35
CA LYS A 167 10.56 8.98 -13.53
C LYS A 167 10.99 10.33 -12.98
#